data_7bd89a06589ec656fbec82936abd647f
#
_entry.id   7bd89a06589ec656fbec82936abd647f
#
_cell.length_a   1.000
_cell.length_b   1.000
_cell.length_c   1.000
_cell.angle_alpha   90.00
_cell.angle_beta   90.00
_cell.angle_gamma   90.00
#
_symmetry.space_group_name_H-M   'P 1'
#
loop_
_entity.id
_entity.type
_entity.pdbx_description
1 polymer ?
#
loop_
_entity_poly.entity_id
_entity_poly.type
_entity_poly.pdbx_seq_one_letter_code
_entity_poly.pdbx_strand_id
1 'polypeptide(L)'
;KREIRFETGRLARQAAGTAVVYLDDDSMLLSATTASKNPKDQFDFFPLTVDVEERMYAAGKIPGSFFRREGRPSEDAILTCRLIDRPLRPSFIKGLRNEVQIVVTVMALNPDHMYDVIAINAASMSTQLAGLPFSGPIGGVRVALIEGQWVAFPNHSDLDKAVFDMVVAGRISDGDVAIMMVEAEATVKTIELIKGGATVPTEEIVGQGLEAAKPFIKILCEAQLALAKKSAKPTGEFPVFLEYQDDIYAVVEKAAKDDLTKALTIAGKQERETKLDEINKSVTEKISADFSERTKEISAALRSVTKKLVRQRVLRDKIRIDGRGLRDIRALTAEVEVIPRVHGSAIFERGETQILGITTLNMLKMEQQLDTLSPEDHKRYMHNYNFPPYSVGETGRVGSPKRREIGHGALAERALVPVLPTREEFPYAIRQVSEALGSNGSTSMGSVCASTMSLLNAGVPLKAAVAGIAMGLISDDVDGKTEYVALTDILGAEDAFGDMDFKVAGTKEFVTAL
;
A
#
# COMPACT_ATOMS: atom_id res chain seq x y z
N LYS A 1 25.12 -12.00 -11.84
CA LYS A 1 25.22 -12.21 -10.40
C LYS A 1 25.20 -10.84 -9.73
N ARG A 2 24.28 -10.59 -8.78
CA ARG A 2 24.18 -9.36 -7.99
C ARG A 2 24.82 -9.57 -6.63
N GLU A 3 25.42 -8.53 -6.09
CA GLU A 3 25.95 -8.49 -4.73
C GLU A 3 25.22 -7.42 -3.92
N ILE A 4 24.71 -7.79 -2.74
CA ILE A 4 24.13 -6.85 -1.77
C ILE A 4 24.97 -6.94 -0.51
N ARG A 5 25.56 -5.81 -0.11
CA ARG A 5 26.43 -5.71 1.06
C ARG A 5 25.80 -4.79 2.12
N PHE A 6 25.77 -5.27 3.35
CA PHE A 6 25.32 -4.52 4.52
C PHE A 6 26.51 -4.10 5.37
N GLU A 7 26.55 -2.82 5.74
CA GLU A 7 27.58 -2.22 6.59
C GLU A 7 26.92 -1.42 7.71
N THR A 8 27.53 -1.38 8.90
CA THR A 8 27.12 -0.53 10.03
C THR A 8 28.32 0.01 10.80
N GLY A 9 28.08 1.03 11.65
CA GLY A 9 29.05 1.54 12.62
C GLY A 9 29.95 2.65 12.11
N ARG A 10 29.96 2.96 10.81
CA ARG A 10 30.82 4.01 10.23
C ARG A 10 30.13 5.36 10.12
N LEU A 11 28.91 5.39 9.61
CA LEU A 11 28.17 6.62 9.34
C LEU A 11 27.01 6.81 10.34
N ALA A 12 26.56 8.05 10.53
CA ALA A 12 25.38 8.42 11.33
C ALA A 12 25.36 7.83 12.76
N ARG A 13 26.49 7.86 13.46
CA ARG A 13 26.72 7.16 14.74
C ARG A 13 25.82 7.60 15.91
N GLN A 14 25.14 8.74 15.81
CA GLN A 14 24.24 9.21 16.87
C GLN A 14 22.83 8.66 16.76
N ALA A 15 22.45 8.08 15.64
CA ALA A 15 21.16 7.43 15.49
C ALA A 15 21.07 6.16 16.34
N ALA A 16 19.86 5.73 16.65
CA ALA A 16 19.64 4.50 17.40
C ALA A 16 20.17 3.27 16.65
N GLY A 17 19.94 3.20 15.34
CA GLY A 17 20.50 2.20 14.44
C GLY A 17 20.81 2.79 13.08
N THR A 18 21.88 2.33 12.45
CA THR A 18 22.30 2.79 11.12
C THR A 18 22.76 1.62 10.26
N ALA A 19 22.46 1.70 8.98
CA ALA A 19 22.92 0.74 8.00
C ALA A 19 23.29 1.44 6.70
N VAL A 20 24.36 1.01 6.06
CA VAL A 20 24.67 1.34 4.68
C VAL A 20 24.48 0.07 3.86
N VAL A 21 23.73 0.17 2.79
CA VAL A 21 23.48 -0.96 1.90
C VAL A 21 23.95 -0.60 0.50
N TYR A 22 24.71 -1.50 -0.06
CA TYR A 22 25.26 -1.40 -1.41
C TYR A 22 24.57 -2.41 -2.33
N LEU A 23 24.29 -2.00 -3.55
CA LEU A 23 23.96 -2.90 -4.65
C LEU A 23 25.13 -2.83 -5.63
N ASP A 24 25.81 -3.97 -5.79
CA ASP A 24 27.08 -4.05 -6.47
C ASP A 24 28.07 -2.99 -5.88
N ASP A 25 28.98 -2.43 -6.64
CA ASP A 25 29.95 -1.45 -6.12
C ASP A 25 29.57 0.01 -6.36
N ASP A 26 28.48 0.27 -7.08
CA ASP A 26 28.15 1.60 -7.61
C ASP A 26 26.80 2.18 -7.18
N SER A 27 26.08 1.47 -6.32
CA SER A 27 24.90 2.04 -5.65
C SER A 27 24.99 1.92 -4.14
N MET A 28 24.66 2.98 -3.41
CA MET A 28 24.85 3.09 -1.96
C MET A 28 23.70 3.88 -1.33
N LEU A 29 23.04 3.29 -0.33
CA LEU A 29 22.01 3.93 0.47
C LEU A 29 22.39 3.91 1.95
N LEU A 30 22.19 5.03 2.64
CA LEU A 30 22.29 5.12 4.09
C LEU A 30 20.88 5.13 4.69
N SER A 31 20.63 4.28 5.66
CA SER A 31 19.43 4.33 6.49
C SER A 31 19.78 4.61 7.95
N ALA A 32 19.07 5.54 8.56
CA ALA A 32 19.18 5.87 9.97
C ALA A 32 17.81 5.76 10.64
N THR A 33 17.74 4.98 11.72
CA THR A 33 16.54 4.82 12.54
C THR A 33 16.76 5.47 13.89
N THR A 34 15.82 6.31 14.30
CA THR A 34 15.79 6.97 15.60
C THR A 34 14.44 6.76 16.27
N ALA A 35 14.43 6.78 17.60
CA ALA A 35 13.21 6.70 18.39
C ALA A 35 13.19 7.77 19.47
N SER A 36 12.01 8.32 19.78
CA SER A 36 11.84 9.23 20.89
C SER A 36 12.10 8.53 22.22
N LYS A 37 12.69 9.24 23.20
CA LYS A 37 12.93 8.70 24.55
C LYS A 37 11.64 8.44 25.31
N ASN A 38 10.65 9.31 25.10
CA ASN A 38 9.37 9.22 25.79
C ASN A 38 8.26 8.86 24.79
N PRO A 39 7.24 8.11 25.19
CA PRO A 39 6.09 7.85 24.35
C PRO A 39 5.30 9.13 24.07
N LYS A 40 4.61 9.16 22.95
CA LYS A 40 3.64 10.19 22.54
C LYS A 40 2.24 9.69 22.89
N ASP A 41 1.89 9.72 24.17
CA ASP A 41 0.64 9.18 24.73
C ASP A 41 -0.62 9.89 24.22
N GLN A 42 -0.49 11.09 23.63
CA GLN A 42 -1.58 11.79 22.95
C GLN A 42 -2.05 11.08 21.66
N PHE A 43 -1.26 10.19 21.09
CA PHE A 43 -1.64 9.41 19.91
C PHE A 43 -2.29 8.09 20.31
N ASP A 44 -3.31 7.68 19.58
CA ASP A 44 -3.97 6.38 19.65
C ASP A 44 -3.42 5.36 18.65
N PHE A 45 -2.37 5.71 17.92
CA PHE A 45 -1.69 4.90 16.92
C PHE A 45 -0.17 4.91 17.10
N PHE A 46 0.52 4.00 16.42
CA PHE A 46 1.98 3.95 16.38
C PHE A 46 2.54 5.07 15.48
N PRO A 47 3.27 6.06 16.04
CA PRO A 47 3.79 7.19 15.27
C PRO A 47 5.10 6.82 14.56
N LEU A 48 5.01 6.08 13.46
CA LEU A 48 6.11 5.76 12.56
C LEU A 48 6.14 6.74 11.40
N THR A 49 7.29 7.35 11.16
CA THR A 49 7.58 8.17 9.97
C THR A 49 8.71 7.55 9.17
N VAL A 50 8.50 7.37 7.88
CA VAL A 50 9.52 6.93 6.93
C VAL A 50 9.73 8.01 5.89
N ASP A 51 10.97 8.45 5.73
CA ASP A 51 11.37 9.44 4.75
C ASP A 51 12.47 8.87 3.85
N VAL A 52 12.36 9.14 2.56
CA VAL A 52 13.37 8.79 1.55
C VAL A 52 13.85 10.07 0.90
N GLU A 53 15.15 10.29 0.99
CA GLU A 53 15.84 11.46 0.49
C GLU A 53 16.67 11.11 -0.75
N GLU A 54 16.15 11.48 -1.91
CA GLU A 54 16.89 11.43 -3.16
C GLU A 54 17.85 12.60 -3.25
N ARG A 55 19.14 12.32 -3.27
CA ARG A 55 20.17 13.33 -3.46
C ARG A 55 20.66 13.31 -4.90
N MET A 56 20.56 14.43 -5.61
CA MET A 56 20.94 14.48 -7.02
C MET A 56 22.43 14.20 -7.25
N TYR A 57 23.28 14.46 -6.25
CA TYR A 57 24.68 14.07 -6.31
C TYR A 57 24.88 12.54 -6.42
N ALA A 58 23.88 11.74 -6.00
CA ALA A 58 23.94 10.28 -6.15
C ALA A 58 24.09 9.85 -7.62
N ALA A 59 23.56 10.62 -8.55
CA ALA A 59 23.71 10.45 -10.00
C ALA A 59 24.70 11.47 -10.62
N GLY A 60 25.52 12.14 -9.80
CA GLY A 60 26.44 13.17 -10.29
C GLY A 60 25.77 14.42 -10.85
N LYS A 61 24.51 14.68 -10.45
CA LYS A 61 23.69 15.80 -10.96
C LYS A 61 23.59 16.94 -9.96
N ILE A 62 23.42 18.17 -10.48
CA ILE A 62 22.97 19.33 -9.72
C ILE A 62 21.47 19.45 -9.95
N PRO A 63 20.65 19.71 -8.89
CA PRO A 63 19.20 19.83 -9.04
C PRO A 63 18.80 20.88 -10.09
N GLY A 64 17.83 20.55 -10.95
CA GLY A 64 17.36 21.39 -12.04
C GLY A 64 16.50 22.59 -11.58
N SER A 65 16.03 22.61 -10.33
CA SER A 65 15.23 23.70 -9.78
C SER A 65 15.99 25.03 -9.73
N PHE A 66 15.28 26.15 -9.67
CA PHE A 66 15.86 27.48 -9.61
C PHE A 66 16.90 27.65 -8.48
N PHE A 67 16.63 27.08 -7.32
CA PHE A 67 17.52 27.16 -6.15
C PHE A 67 18.68 26.17 -6.18
N ARG A 68 18.76 25.30 -7.19
CA ARG A 68 19.79 24.25 -7.29
C ARG A 68 19.93 23.41 -6.02
N ARG A 69 18.80 23.14 -5.40
CA ARG A 69 18.67 22.34 -4.18
C ARG A 69 17.44 21.44 -4.28
N GLU A 70 17.54 20.25 -3.71
CA GLU A 70 16.40 19.34 -3.54
C GLU A 70 15.34 20.04 -2.67
N GLY A 71 14.10 19.98 -3.12
CA GLY A 71 12.95 20.57 -2.46
C GLY A 71 12.01 19.50 -1.91
N ARG A 72 10.79 19.43 -2.45
CA ARG A 72 9.83 18.40 -2.08
C ARG A 72 10.30 17.03 -2.57
N PRO A 73 10.04 15.94 -1.80
CA PRO A 73 10.31 14.59 -2.27
C PRO A 73 9.65 14.33 -3.62
N SER A 74 10.33 13.58 -4.49
CA SER A 74 9.75 13.10 -5.74
C SER A 74 8.60 12.12 -5.47
N GLU A 75 7.80 11.86 -6.49
CA GLU A 75 6.77 10.81 -6.42
C GLU A 75 7.39 9.45 -6.11
N ASP A 76 8.51 9.11 -6.77
CA ASP A 76 9.24 7.86 -6.53
C ASP A 76 9.72 7.73 -5.07
N ALA A 77 10.24 8.80 -4.49
CA ALA A 77 10.64 8.82 -3.08
C ALA A 77 9.44 8.58 -2.14
N ILE A 78 8.30 9.20 -2.42
CA ILE A 78 7.07 8.99 -1.64
C ILE A 78 6.55 7.57 -1.78
N LEU A 79 6.56 7.02 -2.99
CA LEU A 79 6.16 5.63 -3.23
C LEU A 79 7.10 4.65 -2.52
N THR A 80 8.40 4.91 -2.54
CA THR A 80 9.39 4.11 -1.80
C THR A 80 9.16 4.19 -0.27
N CYS A 81 8.81 5.36 0.28
CA CYS A 81 8.39 5.47 1.69
C CYS A 81 7.23 4.51 2.01
N ARG A 82 6.26 4.39 1.11
CA ARG A 82 5.12 3.49 1.28
C ARG A 82 5.51 2.02 1.19
N LEU A 83 6.41 1.66 0.27
CA LEU A 83 6.97 0.31 0.16
C LEU A 83 7.70 -0.11 1.44
N ILE A 84 8.35 0.82 2.12
CA ILE A 84 9.05 0.58 3.40
C ILE A 84 8.04 0.48 4.55
N ASP A 85 7.12 1.44 4.67
CA ASP A 85 6.18 1.54 5.79
C ASP A 85 5.27 0.30 5.88
N ARG A 86 4.75 -0.18 4.76
CA ARG A 86 3.77 -1.28 4.72
C ARG A 86 4.26 -2.57 5.38
N PRO A 87 5.46 -3.10 5.11
CA PRO A 87 5.95 -4.29 5.79
C PRO A 87 6.58 -4.02 7.16
N LEU A 88 7.15 -2.83 7.40
CA LEU A 88 7.84 -2.54 8.66
C LEU A 88 6.86 -2.20 9.79
N ARG A 89 5.85 -1.39 9.54
CA ARG A 89 4.87 -0.95 10.56
C ARG A 89 4.24 -2.11 11.33
N PRO A 90 3.70 -3.16 10.70
CA PRO A 90 3.10 -4.29 11.41
C PRO A 90 4.12 -5.19 12.11
N SER A 91 5.42 -4.97 11.89
CA SER A 91 6.50 -5.72 12.53
C SER A 91 6.95 -5.14 13.87
N PHE A 92 6.45 -3.96 14.26
CA PHE A 92 6.64 -3.41 15.59
C PHE A 92 5.59 -3.96 16.57
N ILE A 93 5.95 -3.99 17.85
CA ILE A 93 5.02 -4.43 18.89
C ILE A 93 3.76 -3.56 18.91
N LYS A 94 2.60 -4.22 19.02
CA LYS A 94 1.32 -3.52 19.12
C LYS A 94 1.27 -2.68 20.40
N GLY A 95 0.79 -1.44 20.29
CA GLY A 95 0.71 -0.52 21.43
C GLY A 95 1.96 0.34 21.67
N LEU A 96 2.99 0.23 20.83
CA LEU A 96 4.13 1.16 20.88
C LEU A 96 3.66 2.59 20.57
N ARG A 97 4.04 3.55 21.44
CA ARG A 97 3.72 4.99 21.28
C ARG A 97 4.96 5.88 21.21
N ASN A 98 6.15 5.31 21.32
CA ASN A 98 7.37 6.04 21.02
C ASN A 98 7.38 6.37 19.53
N GLU A 99 7.65 7.64 19.21
CA GLU A 99 7.82 8.05 17.82
C GLU A 99 9.08 7.40 17.25
N VAL A 100 8.94 6.77 16.10
CA VAL A 100 10.06 6.16 15.36
C VAL A 100 10.16 6.85 14.00
N GLN A 101 11.37 7.29 13.66
CA GLN A 101 11.65 7.86 12.35
C GLN A 101 12.76 7.06 11.67
N ILE A 102 12.51 6.72 10.41
CA ILE A 102 13.47 6.06 9.53
C ILE A 102 13.73 6.99 8.35
N VAL A 103 14.99 7.39 8.18
CA VAL A 103 15.40 8.22 7.05
C VAL A 103 16.37 7.43 6.19
N VAL A 104 15.98 7.21 4.93
CA VAL A 104 16.82 6.56 3.92
C VAL A 104 17.33 7.63 2.96
N THR A 105 18.63 7.74 2.81
CA THR A 105 19.28 8.68 1.89
C THR A 105 19.96 7.89 0.76
N VAL A 106 19.59 8.19 -0.48
CA VAL A 106 20.25 7.65 -1.66
C VAL A 106 21.52 8.45 -1.91
N MET A 107 22.68 7.84 -1.70
CA MET A 107 23.99 8.53 -1.72
C MET A 107 24.79 8.28 -2.99
N ALA A 108 24.59 7.15 -3.62
CA ALA A 108 25.11 6.81 -4.96
C ALA A 108 24.12 5.89 -5.66
N LEU A 109 23.92 6.11 -6.95
CA LEU A 109 23.01 5.29 -7.74
C LEU A 109 23.52 5.13 -9.17
N ASN A 110 23.76 3.88 -9.56
CA ASN A 110 23.90 3.55 -10.96
C ASN A 110 22.58 3.85 -11.67
N PRO A 111 22.59 4.61 -12.78
CA PRO A 111 21.36 4.99 -13.48
C PRO A 111 20.47 3.82 -13.92
N ASP A 112 21.04 2.65 -14.10
CA ASP A 112 20.31 1.43 -14.49
C ASP A 112 19.79 0.61 -13.29
N HIS A 113 20.11 1.00 -12.05
CA HIS A 113 19.62 0.34 -10.83
C HIS A 113 18.33 0.99 -10.33
N MET A 114 17.44 0.16 -9.76
CA MET A 114 16.27 0.59 -9.00
C MET A 114 16.59 0.52 -7.52
N TYR A 115 16.45 1.63 -6.80
CA TYR A 115 16.88 1.72 -5.40
C TYR A 115 15.81 1.32 -4.37
N ASP A 116 14.55 1.22 -4.76
CA ASP A 116 13.40 1.05 -3.86
C ASP A 116 13.50 -0.20 -2.96
N VAL A 117 13.81 -1.36 -3.54
CA VAL A 117 13.99 -2.59 -2.75
C VAL A 117 15.25 -2.55 -1.88
N ILE A 118 16.30 -1.86 -2.33
CA ILE A 118 17.50 -1.63 -1.52
C ILE A 118 17.15 -0.75 -0.32
N ALA A 119 16.28 0.26 -0.51
CA ALA A 119 15.76 1.11 0.55
C ALA A 119 14.95 0.32 1.59
N ILE A 120 14.14 -0.65 1.17
CA ILE A 120 13.42 -1.56 2.10
C ILE A 120 14.42 -2.31 2.98
N ASN A 121 15.43 -2.91 2.39
CA ASN A 121 16.45 -3.68 3.11
C ASN A 121 17.30 -2.78 4.03
N ALA A 122 17.63 -1.57 3.60
CA ALA A 122 18.37 -0.60 4.41
C ALA A 122 17.57 -0.14 5.63
N ALA A 123 16.29 0.19 5.44
CA ALA A 123 15.37 0.58 6.51
C ALA A 123 15.16 -0.56 7.52
N SER A 124 14.97 -1.78 7.05
CA SER A 124 14.89 -2.96 7.90
C SER A 124 16.16 -3.16 8.72
N MET A 125 17.33 -3.08 8.07
CA MET A 125 18.61 -3.32 8.75
C MET A 125 18.88 -2.26 9.84
N SER A 126 18.69 -0.98 9.54
CA SER A 126 18.89 0.09 10.53
C SER A 126 17.93 -0.03 11.72
N THR A 127 16.69 -0.47 11.46
CA THR A 127 15.69 -0.70 12.50
C THR A 127 16.02 -1.92 13.35
N GLN A 128 16.49 -3.00 12.74
CA GLN A 128 16.93 -4.22 13.43
C GLN A 128 18.12 -3.94 14.37
N LEU A 129 18.98 -3.00 14.02
CA LEU A 129 20.15 -2.60 14.82
C LEU A 129 19.82 -1.61 15.95
N ALA A 130 18.65 -0.98 15.92
CA ALA A 130 18.33 0.16 16.78
C ALA A 130 17.95 -0.21 18.23
N GLY A 131 17.76 -1.49 18.54
CA GLY A 131 17.30 -1.93 19.86
C GLY A 131 15.82 -1.64 20.13
N LEU A 132 15.01 -1.55 19.08
CA LEU A 132 13.56 -1.34 19.16
C LEU A 132 12.81 -2.69 19.22
N PRO A 133 11.56 -2.70 19.73
CA PRO A 133 10.70 -3.89 19.74
C PRO A 133 10.16 -4.17 18.33
N PHE A 134 11.02 -4.69 17.48
CA PHE A 134 10.83 -4.93 16.06
C PHE A 134 11.05 -6.40 15.74
N SER A 135 10.05 -7.07 15.17
CA SER A 135 10.06 -8.49 14.84
C SER A 135 10.51 -8.81 13.42
N GLY A 136 11.43 -7.97 12.89
CA GLY A 136 12.10 -8.24 11.62
C GLY A 136 13.22 -9.27 11.76
N PRO A 137 14.12 -9.32 10.76
CA PRO A 137 14.23 -8.36 9.66
C PRO A 137 13.21 -8.59 8.55
N ILE A 138 13.03 -7.54 7.73
CA ILE A 138 12.28 -7.59 6.48
C ILE A 138 13.26 -7.65 5.31
N GLY A 139 13.03 -8.56 4.39
CA GLY A 139 13.72 -8.61 3.11
C GLY A 139 12.80 -8.12 2.00
N GLY A 140 13.31 -7.27 1.12
CA GLY A 140 12.61 -6.80 -0.08
C GLY A 140 13.36 -7.19 -1.35
N VAL A 141 12.65 -7.70 -2.34
CA VAL A 141 13.19 -8.07 -3.64
C VAL A 141 12.28 -7.61 -4.76
N ARG A 142 12.87 -7.22 -5.89
CA ARG A 142 12.15 -7.03 -7.15
C ARG A 142 12.41 -8.24 -8.02
N VAL A 143 11.35 -8.82 -8.59
CA VAL A 143 11.42 -9.91 -9.54
C VAL A 143 10.68 -9.52 -10.82
N ALA A 144 11.28 -9.78 -11.97
CA ALA A 144 10.69 -9.49 -13.26
C ALA A 144 10.55 -10.78 -14.09
N LEU A 145 9.44 -10.91 -14.80
CA LEU A 145 9.18 -12.06 -15.69
C LEU A 145 9.77 -11.78 -17.06
N ILE A 146 10.91 -12.39 -17.34
CA ILE A 146 11.69 -12.22 -18.58
C ILE A 146 11.87 -13.58 -19.22
N GLU A 147 11.42 -13.72 -20.48
CA GLU A 147 11.56 -14.98 -21.24
C GLU A 147 11.04 -16.22 -20.46
N GLY A 148 9.95 -16.06 -19.74
CA GLY A 148 9.32 -17.12 -18.95
C GLY A 148 10.02 -17.43 -17.62
N GLN A 149 11.01 -16.65 -17.21
CA GLN A 149 11.73 -16.85 -15.95
C GLN A 149 11.61 -15.62 -15.03
N TRP A 150 11.51 -15.85 -13.74
CA TRP A 150 11.55 -14.80 -12.73
C TRP A 150 12.99 -14.43 -12.39
N VAL A 151 13.37 -13.21 -12.77
CA VAL A 151 14.73 -12.65 -12.58
C VAL A 151 14.71 -11.69 -11.41
N ALA A 152 15.54 -11.95 -10.38
CA ALA A 152 15.65 -11.08 -9.21
C ALA A 152 16.62 -9.92 -9.45
N PHE A 153 16.30 -8.76 -8.89
CA PHE A 153 17.05 -7.51 -9.02
C PHE A 153 17.36 -7.13 -10.48
N PRO A 154 16.32 -7.04 -11.34
CA PRO A 154 16.51 -6.59 -12.71
C PRO A 154 17.02 -5.15 -12.73
N ASN A 155 17.68 -4.77 -13.81
CA ASN A 155 17.99 -3.39 -14.14
C ASN A 155 16.79 -2.70 -14.80
N HIS A 156 16.79 -1.39 -14.90
CA HIS A 156 15.83 -0.66 -15.75
C HIS A 156 15.84 -1.17 -17.19
N SER A 157 17.03 -1.39 -17.75
CA SER A 157 17.21 -1.92 -19.11
C SER A 157 16.64 -3.33 -19.30
N ASP A 158 16.58 -4.14 -18.27
CA ASP A 158 15.99 -5.49 -18.33
C ASP A 158 14.46 -5.45 -18.43
N LEU A 159 13.81 -4.40 -17.91
CA LEU A 159 12.34 -4.25 -17.93
C LEU A 159 11.78 -4.11 -19.36
N ASP A 160 12.59 -3.69 -20.31
CA ASP A 160 12.22 -3.69 -21.72
C ASP A 160 11.89 -5.08 -22.29
N LYS A 161 12.38 -6.13 -21.65
CA LYS A 161 12.14 -7.54 -22.00
C LYS A 161 11.15 -8.24 -21.07
N ALA A 162 10.74 -7.56 -20.01
CA ALA A 162 9.85 -8.11 -19.00
C ALA A 162 8.38 -7.89 -19.37
N VAL A 163 7.55 -8.90 -19.17
CA VAL A 163 6.09 -8.77 -19.26
C VAL A 163 5.45 -8.32 -17.96
N PHE A 164 6.13 -8.54 -16.85
CA PHE A 164 5.62 -8.23 -15.52
C PHE A 164 6.77 -7.96 -14.55
N ASP A 165 6.53 -7.08 -13.60
CA ASP A 165 7.51 -6.62 -12.63
C ASP A 165 6.84 -6.53 -11.25
N MET A 166 7.51 -7.02 -10.21
CA MET A 166 6.90 -7.17 -8.91
C MET A 166 7.90 -6.93 -7.78
N VAL A 167 7.54 -6.05 -6.84
CA VAL A 167 8.21 -5.87 -5.56
C VAL A 167 7.52 -6.72 -4.51
N VAL A 168 8.29 -7.56 -3.83
CA VAL A 168 7.82 -8.44 -2.77
C VAL A 168 8.66 -8.21 -1.53
N ALA A 169 8.00 -8.02 -0.38
CA ALA A 169 8.68 -7.94 0.92
C ALA A 169 8.06 -8.93 1.91
N GLY A 170 8.92 -9.48 2.74
CA GLY A 170 8.51 -10.46 3.74
C GLY A 170 9.55 -10.69 4.82
N ARG A 171 9.24 -11.57 5.73
CA ARG A 171 10.12 -12.00 6.82
C ARG A 171 10.13 -13.53 6.95
N ILE A 172 11.14 -14.05 7.64
CA ILE A 172 11.19 -15.47 7.99
C ILE A 172 10.19 -15.72 9.13
N SER A 173 9.30 -16.71 8.94
CA SER A 173 8.36 -17.21 9.94
C SER A 173 8.28 -18.73 9.80
N ASP A 174 8.46 -19.44 10.91
CA ASP A 174 8.36 -20.92 10.98
C ASP A 174 9.21 -21.66 9.92
N GLY A 175 10.37 -21.08 9.58
CA GLY A 175 11.33 -21.66 8.62
C GLY A 175 11.05 -21.36 7.15
N ASP A 176 9.92 -20.77 6.82
CA ASP A 176 9.55 -20.28 5.49
C ASP A 176 9.49 -18.74 5.49
N VAL A 177 9.15 -18.15 4.36
CA VAL A 177 8.97 -16.71 4.19
C VAL A 177 7.48 -16.36 4.21
N ALA A 178 7.09 -15.55 5.18
CA ALA A 178 5.79 -14.90 5.20
C ALA A 178 5.84 -13.61 4.36
N ILE A 179 5.09 -13.59 3.26
CA ILE A 179 4.97 -12.40 2.41
C ILE A 179 4.07 -11.38 3.12
N MET A 180 4.55 -10.15 3.25
CA MET A 180 3.87 -9.07 3.97
C MET A 180 3.44 -7.92 3.07
N MET A 181 4.05 -7.77 1.91
CA MET A 181 3.73 -6.70 0.97
C MET A 181 4.05 -7.13 -0.45
N VAL A 182 3.14 -6.81 -1.35
CA VAL A 182 3.30 -6.98 -2.79
C VAL A 182 2.90 -5.70 -3.48
N GLU A 183 3.66 -5.31 -4.49
CA GLU A 183 3.31 -4.25 -5.43
C GLU A 183 3.84 -4.63 -6.81
N ALA A 184 2.96 -4.69 -7.81
CA ALA A 184 3.33 -5.25 -9.09
C ALA A 184 2.61 -4.57 -10.25
N GLU A 185 3.22 -4.69 -11.44
CA GLU A 185 2.70 -4.09 -12.66
C GLU A 185 3.12 -4.87 -13.91
N ALA A 186 2.27 -4.84 -14.92
CA ALA A 186 2.65 -5.19 -16.27
C ALA A 186 3.46 -4.04 -16.88
N THR A 187 4.44 -4.35 -17.70
CA THR A 187 5.29 -3.33 -18.33
C THR A 187 4.60 -2.64 -19.51
N VAL A 188 5.14 -1.53 -19.95
CA VAL A 188 4.66 -0.82 -21.14
C VAL A 188 4.63 -1.71 -22.39
N LYS A 189 5.58 -2.66 -22.49
CA LYS A 189 5.75 -3.56 -23.63
C LYS A 189 5.00 -4.89 -23.50
N THR A 190 4.26 -5.11 -22.42
CA THR A 190 3.61 -6.40 -22.12
C THR A 190 2.79 -6.93 -23.29
N ILE A 191 1.91 -6.11 -23.88
CA ILE A 191 1.04 -6.54 -24.98
C ILE A 191 1.85 -6.92 -26.22
N GLU A 192 2.88 -6.14 -26.54
CA GLU A 192 3.78 -6.43 -27.66
C GLU A 192 4.55 -7.73 -27.46
N LEU A 193 5.10 -7.92 -26.27
CA LEU A 193 5.83 -9.14 -25.91
C LEU A 193 4.91 -10.38 -25.93
N ILE A 194 3.68 -10.28 -25.42
CA ILE A 194 2.70 -11.38 -25.47
C ILE A 194 2.36 -11.75 -26.92
N LYS A 195 2.15 -10.75 -27.79
CA LYS A 195 1.95 -11.00 -29.24
C LYS A 195 3.15 -11.67 -29.88
N GLY A 196 4.35 -11.41 -29.37
CA GLY A 196 5.60 -12.09 -29.76
C GLY A 196 5.78 -13.50 -29.17
N GLY A 197 4.84 -14.00 -28.39
CA GLY A 197 4.86 -15.33 -27.79
C GLY A 197 5.40 -15.39 -26.36
N ALA A 198 5.57 -14.25 -25.68
CA ALA A 198 5.95 -14.24 -24.27
C ALA A 198 4.84 -14.77 -23.36
N THR A 199 5.24 -15.24 -22.17
CA THR A 199 4.31 -15.75 -21.15
C THR A 199 3.32 -14.67 -20.71
N VAL A 200 2.04 -15.00 -20.71
CA VAL A 200 0.97 -14.09 -20.27
C VAL A 200 0.95 -14.01 -18.74
N PRO A 201 1.04 -12.82 -18.11
CA PRO A 201 1.01 -12.68 -16.66
C PRO A 201 -0.43 -12.80 -16.12
N THR A 202 -0.93 -14.04 -16.11
CA THR A 202 -2.19 -14.39 -15.45
C THR A 202 -2.02 -14.38 -13.93
N GLU A 203 -3.12 -14.46 -13.19
CA GLU A 203 -3.09 -14.55 -11.72
C GLU A 203 -2.25 -15.75 -11.24
N GLU A 204 -2.32 -16.89 -11.93
CA GLU A 204 -1.50 -18.06 -11.62
C GLU A 204 0.00 -17.80 -11.81
N ILE A 205 0.39 -17.19 -12.93
CA ILE A 205 1.79 -16.84 -13.21
C ILE A 205 2.30 -15.81 -12.20
N VAL A 206 1.49 -14.82 -11.84
CA VAL A 206 1.84 -13.85 -10.80
C VAL A 206 2.02 -14.54 -9.44
N GLY A 207 1.15 -15.48 -9.10
CA GLY A 207 1.29 -16.32 -7.90
C GLY A 207 2.62 -17.11 -7.87
N GLN A 208 3.06 -17.66 -9.01
CA GLN A 208 4.38 -18.31 -9.14
C GLN A 208 5.53 -17.32 -8.89
N GLY A 209 5.36 -16.05 -9.29
CA GLY A 209 6.33 -14.99 -9.02
C GLY A 209 6.51 -14.70 -7.52
N LEU A 210 5.43 -14.77 -6.74
CA LEU A 210 5.50 -14.64 -5.29
C LEU A 210 6.35 -15.77 -4.66
N GLU A 211 6.13 -17.01 -5.10
CA GLU A 211 6.94 -18.14 -4.65
C GLU A 211 8.42 -18.02 -5.09
N ALA A 212 8.67 -17.54 -6.30
CA ALA A 212 10.01 -17.30 -6.81
C ALA A 212 10.78 -16.21 -6.03
N ALA A 213 10.08 -15.25 -5.43
CA ALA A 213 10.67 -14.19 -4.62
C ALA A 213 11.16 -14.68 -3.24
N LYS A 214 10.52 -15.69 -2.65
CA LYS A 214 10.80 -16.16 -1.28
C LYS A 214 12.27 -16.53 -1.01
N PRO A 215 12.97 -17.29 -1.87
CA PRO A 215 14.38 -17.63 -1.63
C PRO A 215 15.28 -16.40 -1.49
N PHE A 216 15.04 -15.36 -2.27
CA PHE A 216 15.81 -14.12 -2.22
C PHE A 216 15.50 -13.32 -0.95
N ILE A 217 14.24 -13.25 -0.55
CA ILE A 217 13.83 -12.62 0.73
C ILE A 217 14.50 -13.34 1.90
N LYS A 218 14.53 -14.67 1.88
CA LYS A 218 15.18 -15.48 2.92
C LYS A 218 16.67 -15.14 3.05
N ILE A 219 17.40 -15.12 1.93
CA ILE A 219 18.83 -14.77 1.92
C ILE A 219 19.07 -13.37 2.48
N LEU A 220 18.25 -12.40 2.11
CA LEU A 220 18.35 -11.02 2.60
C LEU A 220 18.07 -10.92 4.10
N CYS A 221 17.07 -11.63 4.60
CA CYS A 221 16.79 -11.71 6.04
C CYS A 221 17.93 -12.39 6.81
N GLU A 222 18.48 -13.49 6.31
CA GLU A 222 19.60 -14.20 6.92
C GLU A 222 20.86 -13.33 6.99
N ALA A 223 21.16 -12.57 5.93
CA ALA A 223 22.28 -11.62 5.92
C ALA A 223 22.10 -10.51 6.96
N GLN A 224 20.89 -9.95 7.08
CA GLN A 224 20.57 -8.95 8.09
C GLN A 224 20.67 -9.52 9.52
N LEU A 225 20.19 -10.73 9.75
CA LEU A 225 20.31 -11.42 11.04
C LEU A 225 21.78 -11.67 11.41
N ALA A 226 22.61 -12.07 10.45
CA ALA A 226 24.03 -12.29 10.67
C ALA A 226 24.76 -11.01 11.12
N LEU A 227 24.43 -9.86 10.53
CA LEU A 227 24.97 -8.56 10.95
C LEU A 227 24.39 -8.12 12.30
N ALA A 228 23.08 -8.28 12.52
CA ALA A 228 22.43 -7.93 13.76
C ALA A 228 23.01 -8.71 14.96
N LYS A 229 23.29 -10.00 14.79
CA LYS A 229 23.93 -10.82 15.84
C LYS A 229 25.26 -10.25 16.33
N LYS A 230 25.98 -9.53 15.46
CA LYS A 230 27.29 -8.95 15.80
C LYS A 230 27.19 -7.53 16.35
N SER A 231 26.16 -6.76 15.93
CA SER A 231 26.18 -5.31 16.04
C SER A 231 24.88 -4.69 16.54
N ALA A 232 23.78 -5.45 16.69
CA ALA A 232 22.53 -4.90 17.19
C ALA A 232 22.64 -4.51 18.67
N LYS A 233 22.01 -3.39 19.02
CA LYS A 233 21.80 -3.01 20.42
C LYS A 233 20.80 -3.96 21.05
N PRO A 234 20.94 -4.25 22.35
CA PRO A 234 19.90 -4.97 23.08
C PRO A 234 18.56 -4.25 22.95
N THR A 235 17.48 -5.01 22.86
CA THR A 235 16.13 -4.41 22.84
C THR A 235 15.88 -3.69 24.16
N GLY A 236 15.58 -2.39 24.06
CA GLY A 236 15.24 -1.56 25.21
C GLY A 236 13.85 -1.90 25.75
N GLU A 237 13.57 -1.42 26.95
CA GLU A 237 12.23 -1.44 27.53
C GLU A 237 11.40 -0.28 27.00
N PHE A 238 10.28 -0.59 26.37
CA PHE A 238 9.34 0.39 25.84
C PHE A 238 7.96 0.18 26.45
N PRO A 239 7.31 1.25 26.94
CA PRO A 239 5.95 1.14 27.44
C PRO A 239 5.00 0.76 26.32
N VAL A 240 4.12 -0.20 26.60
CA VAL A 240 3.08 -0.68 25.68
C VAL A 240 1.74 -0.17 26.16
N PHE A 241 1.03 0.53 25.30
CA PHE A 241 -0.27 1.09 25.58
C PHE A 241 -1.34 0.20 24.94
N LEU A 242 -1.99 -0.61 25.74
CA LEU A 242 -3.12 -1.41 25.30
C LEU A 242 -4.33 -0.51 25.09
N GLU A 243 -5.12 -0.82 24.07
CA GLU A 243 -6.34 -0.07 23.77
C GLU A 243 -7.41 -0.27 24.86
N TYR A 244 -7.41 -1.41 25.53
CA TYR A 244 -8.28 -1.80 26.66
C TYR A 244 -7.66 -2.94 27.44
N GLN A 245 -8.13 -3.13 28.69
CA GLN A 245 -7.79 -4.27 29.52
C GLN A 245 -8.87 -5.35 29.43
N ASP A 246 -8.53 -6.60 29.77
CA ASP A 246 -9.43 -7.76 29.67
C ASP A 246 -10.69 -7.64 30.54
N ASP A 247 -10.59 -6.97 31.69
CA ASP A 247 -11.71 -6.72 32.60
C ASP A 247 -12.81 -5.89 31.92
N ILE A 248 -12.43 -4.80 31.26
CA ILE A 248 -13.37 -3.96 30.48
C ILE A 248 -13.91 -4.74 29.28
N TYR A 249 -13.06 -5.46 28.55
CA TYR A 249 -13.51 -6.25 27.41
C TYR A 249 -14.62 -7.22 27.80
N ALA A 250 -14.45 -7.97 28.88
CA ALA A 250 -15.43 -8.95 29.35
C ALA A 250 -16.78 -8.30 29.70
N VAL A 251 -16.76 -7.15 30.39
CA VAL A 251 -17.97 -6.41 30.75
C VAL A 251 -18.68 -5.86 29.52
N VAL A 252 -17.93 -5.26 28.58
CA VAL A 252 -18.45 -4.73 27.33
C VAL A 252 -19.03 -5.82 26.44
N GLU A 253 -18.32 -6.95 26.27
CA GLU A 253 -18.81 -8.09 25.49
C GLU A 253 -20.15 -8.59 26.04
N LYS A 254 -20.26 -8.76 27.34
CA LYS A 254 -21.50 -9.19 28.00
C LYS A 254 -22.64 -8.21 27.81
N ALA A 255 -22.34 -6.90 27.87
CA ALA A 255 -23.37 -5.85 27.79
C ALA A 255 -23.84 -5.56 26.37
N ALA A 256 -22.99 -5.75 25.35
CA ALA A 256 -23.23 -5.27 23.99
C ALA A 256 -23.45 -6.38 22.96
N LYS A 257 -23.03 -7.62 23.20
CA LYS A 257 -22.96 -8.69 22.22
C LYS A 257 -24.27 -8.91 21.46
N ASP A 258 -25.40 -8.98 22.17
CA ASP A 258 -26.69 -9.30 21.56
C ASP A 258 -27.21 -8.14 20.70
N ASP A 259 -27.05 -6.89 21.18
CA ASP A 259 -27.47 -5.70 20.44
C ASP A 259 -26.56 -5.47 19.22
N LEU A 260 -25.25 -5.66 19.37
CA LEU A 260 -24.29 -5.59 18.25
C LEU A 260 -24.60 -6.67 17.19
N THR A 261 -24.90 -7.90 17.61
CA THR A 261 -25.25 -8.99 16.68
C THR A 261 -26.47 -8.62 15.83
N LYS A 262 -27.50 -7.98 16.43
CA LYS A 262 -28.67 -7.50 15.72
C LYS A 262 -28.33 -6.34 14.78
N ALA A 263 -27.59 -5.35 15.27
CA ALA A 263 -27.21 -4.18 14.47
C ALA A 263 -26.37 -4.56 13.25
N LEU A 264 -25.51 -5.57 13.38
CA LEU A 264 -24.66 -6.05 12.29
C LEU A 264 -25.43 -6.81 11.19
N THR A 265 -26.74 -7.07 11.34
CA THR A 265 -27.59 -7.60 10.26
C THR A 265 -28.16 -6.50 9.36
N ILE A 266 -28.01 -5.22 9.73
CA ILE A 266 -28.48 -4.07 8.95
C ILE A 266 -27.56 -3.90 7.74
N ALA A 267 -28.08 -4.05 6.54
CA ALA A 267 -27.29 -3.99 5.30
C ALA A 267 -26.84 -2.55 4.97
N GLY A 268 -27.71 -1.56 5.18
CA GLY A 268 -27.42 -0.14 4.88
C GLY A 268 -26.35 0.44 5.80
N LYS A 269 -25.32 1.07 5.22
CA LYS A 269 -24.18 1.62 5.98
C LYS A 269 -24.60 2.66 7.01
N GLN A 270 -25.33 3.71 6.59
CA GLN A 270 -25.72 4.81 7.47
C GLN A 270 -26.61 4.35 8.62
N GLU A 271 -27.62 3.51 8.33
CA GLU A 271 -28.52 2.95 9.34
C GLU A 271 -27.75 2.09 10.34
N ARG A 272 -26.86 1.23 9.86
CA ARG A 272 -26.00 0.40 10.70
C ARG A 272 -25.08 1.24 11.59
N GLU A 273 -24.40 2.24 11.03
CA GLU A 273 -23.52 3.14 11.79
C GLU A 273 -24.28 3.90 12.87
N THR A 274 -25.46 4.46 12.54
CA THR A 274 -26.32 5.11 13.52
C THR A 274 -26.68 4.16 14.66
N LYS A 275 -27.02 2.91 14.33
CA LYS A 275 -27.37 1.91 15.35
C LYS A 275 -26.18 1.50 16.22
N LEU A 276 -25.00 1.37 15.63
CA LEU A 276 -23.77 1.09 16.37
C LEU A 276 -23.38 2.25 17.31
N ASP A 277 -23.59 3.49 16.89
CA ASP A 277 -23.38 4.69 17.72
C ASP A 277 -24.35 4.75 18.90
N GLU A 278 -25.62 4.43 18.69
CA GLU A 278 -26.62 4.32 19.76
C GLU A 278 -26.22 3.27 20.80
N ILE A 279 -25.76 2.10 20.34
CA ILE A 279 -25.28 1.01 21.21
C ILE A 279 -24.05 1.48 21.97
N ASN A 280 -23.08 2.08 21.29
CA ASN A 280 -21.86 2.61 21.91
C ASN A 280 -22.20 3.60 23.03
N LYS A 281 -23.08 4.55 22.78
CA LYS A 281 -23.53 5.54 23.75
C LYS A 281 -24.23 4.86 24.95
N SER A 282 -25.19 3.98 24.69
CA SER A 282 -25.92 3.26 25.74
C SER A 282 -25.04 2.39 26.63
N VAL A 283 -24.11 1.65 26.01
CA VAL A 283 -23.17 0.80 26.75
C VAL A 283 -22.18 1.64 27.54
N THR A 284 -21.66 2.72 26.97
CA THR A 284 -20.77 3.64 27.67
C THR A 284 -21.45 4.27 28.87
N GLU A 285 -22.69 4.73 28.76
CA GLU A 285 -23.48 5.30 29.87
C GLU A 285 -23.70 4.27 31.00
N LYS A 286 -24.00 3.02 30.65
CA LYS A 286 -24.23 1.96 31.64
C LYS A 286 -22.98 1.55 32.42
N ILE A 287 -21.83 1.54 31.76
CA ILE A 287 -20.57 1.00 32.29
C ILE A 287 -19.69 2.11 32.89
N SER A 288 -19.88 3.37 32.44
CA SER A 288 -19.02 4.48 32.87
C SER A 288 -19.05 4.76 34.37
N ALA A 289 -20.11 4.36 35.08
CA ALA A 289 -20.18 4.48 36.53
C ALA A 289 -19.11 3.64 37.23
N ASP A 290 -18.81 2.46 36.69
CA ASP A 290 -17.82 1.53 37.21
C ASP A 290 -16.40 1.80 36.70
N PHE A 291 -16.26 2.49 35.56
CA PHE A 291 -15.02 2.74 34.83
C PHE A 291 -14.87 4.20 34.37
N SER A 292 -15.18 5.17 35.25
CA SER A 292 -15.31 6.60 34.91
C SER A 292 -14.06 7.23 34.26
N GLU A 293 -12.86 6.76 34.63
CA GLU A 293 -11.59 7.26 34.08
C GLU A 293 -11.11 6.49 32.83
N ARG A 294 -11.83 5.45 32.42
CA ARG A 294 -11.44 4.51 31.37
C ARG A 294 -12.43 4.47 30.18
N THR A 295 -13.14 5.55 29.92
CA THR A 295 -14.18 5.62 28.87
C THR A 295 -13.64 5.35 27.46
N LYS A 296 -12.40 5.72 27.17
CA LYS A 296 -11.74 5.41 25.90
C LYS A 296 -11.55 3.90 25.69
N GLU A 297 -11.26 3.16 26.75
CA GLU A 297 -11.14 1.71 26.70
C GLU A 297 -12.48 1.02 26.39
N ILE A 298 -13.60 1.57 26.86
CA ILE A 298 -14.93 1.05 26.55
C ILE A 298 -15.19 1.10 25.04
N SER A 299 -14.93 2.24 24.41
CA SER A 299 -15.11 2.39 22.94
C SER A 299 -14.18 1.47 22.16
N ALA A 300 -12.94 1.31 22.59
CA ALA A 300 -11.98 0.40 21.98
C ALA A 300 -12.40 -1.08 22.13
N ALA A 301 -12.89 -1.46 23.30
CA ALA A 301 -13.43 -2.80 23.56
C ALA A 301 -14.68 -3.08 22.70
N LEU A 302 -15.62 -2.11 22.58
CA LEU A 302 -16.78 -2.22 21.69
C LEU A 302 -16.38 -2.46 20.24
N ARG A 303 -15.39 -1.70 19.74
CA ARG A 303 -14.85 -1.89 18.39
C ARG A 303 -14.26 -3.31 18.22
N SER A 304 -13.55 -3.80 19.22
CA SER A 304 -12.96 -5.14 19.19
C SER A 304 -14.02 -6.25 19.22
N VAL A 305 -15.08 -6.10 20.03
CA VAL A 305 -16.24 -7.03 20.04
C VAL A 305 -16.94 -7.01 18.68
N THR A 306 -17.18 -5.82 18.14
CA THR A 306 -17.79 -5.66 16.79
C THR A 306 -16.95 -6.38 15.73
N LYS A 307 -15.63 -6.15 15.72
CA LYS A 307 -14.71 -6.85 14.82
C LYS A 307 -14.84 -8.38 14.94
N LYS A 308 -14.82 -8.91 16.16
CA LYS A 308 -14.96 -10.34 16.41
C LYS A 308 -16.28 -10.90 15.86
N LEU A 309 -17.40 -10.21 16.11
CA LEU A 309 -18.72 -10.65 15.63
C LEU A 309 -18.82 -10.63 14.11
N VAL A 310 -18.31 -9.59 13.45
CA VAL A 310 -18.26 -9.50 11.98
C VAL A 310 -17.46 -10.67 11.40
N ARG A 311 -16.27 -10.92 11.93
CA ARG A 311 -15.37 -12.01 11.48
C ARG A 311 -16.02 -13.37 11.66
N GLN A 312 -16.64 -13.63 12.82
CA GLN A 312 -17.36 -14.88 13.10
C GLN A 312 -18.54 -15.09 12.15
N ARG A 313 -19.32 -14.05 11.85
CA ARG A 313 -20.43 -14.12 10.90
C ARG A 313 -19.94 -14.49 9.49
N VAL A 314 -18.88 -13.86 9.02
CA VAL A 314 -18.29 -14.15 7.71
C VAL A 314 -17.75 -15.58 7.65
N LEU A 315 -17.03 -16.04 8.69
CA LEU A 315 -16.42 -17.36 8.71
C LEU A 315 -17.44 -18.50 8.86
N ARG A 316 -18.46 -18.33 9.71
CA ARG A 316 -19.45 -19.38 10.00
C ARG A 316 -20.63 -19.35 9.04
N ASP A 317 -21.25 -18.20 8.89
CA ASP A 317 -22.51 -18.04 8.15
C ASP A 317 -22.27 -17.76 6.65
N LYS A 318 -21.03 -17.41 6.26
CA LYS A 318 -20.65 -17.00 4.90
C LYS A 318 -21.46 -15.78 4.42
N ILE A 319 -21.90 -14.92 5.35
CA ILE A 319 -22.66 -13.71 5.11
C ILE A 319 -21.84 -12.50 5.56
N ARG A 320 -21.71 -11.51 4.69
CA ARG A 320 -20.95 -10.29 4.92
C ARG A 320 -21.78 -9.23 5.66
N ILE A 321 -21.11 -8.17 6.11
CA ILE A 321 -21.73 -7.11 6.90
C ILE A 321 -22.89 -6.41 6.19
N ASP A 322 -22.87 -6.33 4.86
CA ASP A 322 -23.93 -5.77 4.02
C ASP A 322 -24.92 -6.81 3.46
N GLY A 323 -24.81 -8.05 3.91
CA GLY A 323 -25.71 -9.15 3.53
C GLY A 323 -25.31 -9.90 2.27
N ARG A 324 -24.23 -9.47 1.58
CA ARG A 324 -23.70 -10.20 0.41
C ARG A 324 -23.08 -11.54 0.79
N GLY A 325 -23.01 -12.45 -0.20
CA GLY A 325 -22.16 -13.63 -0.16
C GLY A 325 -20.69 -13.29 -0.41
N LEU A 326 -19.81 -14.27 -0.23
CA LEU A 326 -18.35 -14.05 -0.25
C LEU A 326 -17.80 -13.49 -1.56
N ARG A 327 -18.42 -13.85 -2.69
CA ARG A 327 -17.98 -13.50 -4.05
C ARG A 327 -18.84 -12.44 -4.72
N ASP A 328 -19.85 -11.93 -4.04
CA ASP A 328 -20.77 -10.97 -4.62
C ASP A 328 -20.12 -9.60 -4.77
N ILE A 329 -20.39 -8.95 -5.89
CA ILE A 329 -19.97 -7.58 -6.20
C ILE A 329 -21.18 -6.67 -5.96
N ARG A 330 -20.95 -5.48 -5.40
CA ARG A 330 -21.98 -4.46 -5.25
C ARG A 330 -22.54 -4.02 -6.61
N ALA A 331 -23.73 -3.45 -6.62
CA ALA A 331 -24.35 -2.90 -7.82
C ALA A 331 -23.41 -1.89 -8.50
N LEU A 332 -23.29 -2.02 -9.81
CA LEU A 332 -22.44 -1.16 -10.65
C LEU A 332 -23.33 -0.20 -11.45
N THR A 333 -22.95 1.06 -11.50
CA THR A 333 -23.49 2.05 -12.43
C THR A 333 -22.36 2.80 -13.12
N ALA A 334 -22.62 3.28 -14.31
CA ALA A 334 -21.64 3.97 -15.13
C ALA A 334 -22.32 5.02 -16.01
N GLU A 335 -21.69 6.19 -16.12
CA GLU A 335 -22.14 7.30 -16.95
C GLU A 335 -20.92 7.95 -17.60
N VAL A 336 -21.04 8.39 -18.86
CA VAL A 336 -20.01 9.13 -19.58
C VAL A 336 -20.53 10.51 -20.00
N GLU A 337 -19.62 11.38 -20.46
CA GLU A 337 -19.96 12.77 -20.89
C GLU A 337 -20.55 13.62 -19.75
N VAL A 338 -20.04 13.45 -18.54
CA VAL A 338 -20.57 14.09 -17.34
C VAL A 338 -20.16 15.55 -17.23
N ILE A 339 -18.90 15.84 -17.58
CA ILE A 339 -18.31 17.18 -17.43
C ILE A 339 -18.21 17.87 -18.79
N PRO A 340 -18.86 19.03 -18.97
CA PRO A 340 -18.69 19.81 -20.19
C PRO A 340 -17.28 20.38 -20.30
N ARG A 341 -16.77 20.54 -21.53
CA ARG A 341 -15.48 21.16 -21.90
C ARG A 341 -14.23 20.30 -21.69
N VAL A 342 -14.30 19.18 -21.01
CA VAL A 342 -13.18 18.23 -20.95
C VAL A 342 -13.20 17.31 -22.18
N HIS A 343 -12.11 16.62 -22.45
CA HIS A 343 -12.03 15.72 -23.62
C HIS A 343 -12.76 14.41 -23.37
N GLY A 344 -12.73 13.91 -22.13
CA GLY A 344 -13.52 12.76 -21.70
C GLY A 344 -13.82 12.81 -20.23
N SER A 345 -14.97 12.28 -19.83
CA SER A 345 -15.35 12.14 -18.41
C SER A 345 -16.25 10.94 -18.22
N ALA A 346 -16.16 10.34 -17.02
CA ALA A 346 -16.98 9.22 -16.64
C ALA A 346 -17.20 9.19 -15.13
N ILE A 347 -18.40 8.83 -14.71
CA ILE A 347 -18.69 8.40 -13.33
C ILE A 347 -18.74 6.87 -13.33
N PHE A 348 -18.04 6.30 -12.38
CA PHE A 348 -18.12 4.88 -12.03
C PHE A 348 -18.56 4.74 -10.59
N GLU A 349 -19.61 3.97 -10.37
CA GLU A 349 -20.11 3.66 -9.03
C GLU A 349 -20.09 2.16 -8.78
N ARG A 350 -19.73 1.81 -7.57
CA ARG A 350 -19.81 0.46 -7.04
C ARG A 350 -20.37 0.54 -5.62
N GLY A 351 -21.67 0.31 -5.48
CA GLY A 351 -22.40 0.62 -4.26
C GLY A 351 -22.25 2.10 -3.89
N GLU A 352 -21.72 2.38 -2.71
CA GLU A 352 -21.51 3.73 -2.19
C GLU A 352 -20.17 4.37 -2.60
N THR A 353 -19.34 3.63 -3.33
CA THR A 353 -18.08 4.15 -3.87
C THR A 353 -18.33 4.78 -5.23
N GLN A 354 -18.07 6.08 -5.34
CA GLN A 354 -18.30 6.87 -6.55
C GLN A 354 -17.02 7.60 -6.96
N ILE A 355 -16.57 7.39 -8.19
CA ILE A 355 -15.37 8.04 -8.76
C ILE A 355 -15.74 8.75 -10.05
N LEU A 356 -15.34 10.01 -10.14
CA LEU A 356 -15.38 10.80 -11.37
C LEU A 356 -14.00 10.80 -12.02
N GLY A 357 -13.88 10.18 -13.18
CA GLY A 357 -12.69 10.20 -14.02
C GLY A 357 -12.77 11.30 -15.06
N ILE A 358 -11.70 12.07 -15.23
CA ILE A 358 -11.63 13.20 -16.16
C ILE A 358 -10.35 13.09 -16.98
N THR A 359 -10.49 13.10 -18.30
CA THR A 359 -9.37 13.05 -19.26
C THR A 359 -9.20 14.39 -19.96
N THR A 360 -7.98 14.92 -19.92
CA THR A 360 -7.58 16.11 -20.66
C THR A 360 -6.41 15.76 -21.57
N LEU A 361 -6.49 16.16 -22.81
CA LEU A 361 -5.47 15.94 -23.84
C LEU A 361 -4.82 17.26 -24.22
N ASN A 362 -3.51 17.23 -24.50
CA ASN A 362 -2.78 18.39 -25.00
C ASN A 362 -1.58 17.95 -25.85
N MET A 363 -0.88 18.91 -26.44
CA MET A 363 0.32 18.65 -27.23
C MET A 363 1.44 18.01 -26.37
N LEU A 364 2.31 17.23 -26.97
CA LEU A 364 3.39 16.49 -26.29
C LEU A 364 4.30 17.37 -25.44
N LYS A 365 4.53 18.64 -25.80
CA LYS A 365 5.33 19.54 -24.95
C LYS A 365 4.75 19.79 -23.55
N MET A 366 3.50 19.39 -23.31
CA MET A 366 2.83 19.48 -22.02
C MET A 366 3.04 18.23 -21.15
N GLU A 367 3.90 17.32 -21.57
CA GLU A 367 4.34 16.21 -20.73
C GLU A 367 4.98 16.72 -19.43
N GLN A 368 4.77 16.00 -18.36
CA GLN A 368 5.42 16.30 -17.09
C GLN A 368 6.94 16.07 -17.20
N GLN A 369 7.71 17.09 -16.88
CA GLN A 369 9.16 16.96 -16.77
C GLN A 369 9.52 16.36 -15.40
N LEU A 370 10.40 15.37 -15.41
CA LEU A 370 10.88 14.69 -14.20
C LEU A 370 12.35 15.06 -13.96
N ASP A 371 12.62 15.62 -12.77
CA ASP A 371 13.98 15.90 -12.30
C ASP A 371 14.23 15.00 -11.07
N THR A 372 14.45 13.72 -11.33
CA THR A 372 14.61 12.67 -10.32
C THR A 372 15.86 11.83 -10.58
N LEU A 373 16.09 10.80 -9.78
CA LEU A 373 17.15 9.82 -10.00
C LEU A 373 16.76 8.74 -11.03
N SER A 374 15.50 8.70 -11.45
CA SER A 374 15.04 7.79 -12.52
C SER A 374 15.71 8.15 -13.85
N PRO A 375 15.94 7.17 -14.73
CA PRO A 375 16.36 7.45 -16.11
C PRO A 375 15.29 8.13 -16.95
N GLU A 376 14.02 8.05 -16.55
CA GLU A 376 12.92 8.75 -17.22
C GLU A 376 12.94 10.24 -16.87
N ASP A 377 12.90 11.10 -17.88
CA ASP A 377 12.91 12.55 -17.76
C ASP A 377 11.56 13.21 -18.10
N HIS A 378 10.63 12.45 -18.68
CA HIS A 378 9.29 12.91 -19.04
C HIS A 378 8.24 11.84 -18.78
N LYS A 379 7.04 12.26 -18.41
CA LYS A 379 5.86 11.42 -18.25
C LYS A 379 4.73 11.93 -19.14
N ARG A 380 4.35 11.16 -20.17
CA ARG A 380 3.27 11.49 -21.10
C ARG A 380 1.88 11.26 -20.53
N TYR A 381 1.69 10.16 -19.81
CA TYR A 381 0.47 9.84 -19.10
C TYR A 381 0.62 10.21 -17.63
N MET A 382 -0.18 11.15 -17.17
CA MET A 382 -0.16 11.66 -15.81
C MET A 382 -1.49 11.33 -15.13
N HIS A 383 -1.46 10.61 -14.02
CA HIS A 383 -2.65 10.28 -13.26
C HIS A 383 -2.62 10.93 -11.88
N ASN A 384 -3.53 11.87 -11.64
CA ASN A 384 -3.72 12.52 -10.35
C ASN A 384 -4.99 11.99 -9.67
N TYR A 385 -4.88 11.70 -8.38
CA TYR A 385 -5.97 11.18 -7.57
C TYR A 385 -6.26 12.15 -6.41
N ASN A 386 -7.51 12.54 -6.27
CA ASN A 386 -7.98 13.43 -5.21
C ASN A 386 -8.98 12.72 -4.30
N PHE A 387 -8.77 12.85 -3.00
CA PHE A 387 -9.61 12.25 -1.96
C PHE A 387 -10.06 13.33 -0.96
N PRO A 388 -11.05 14.14 -1.30
CA PRO A 388 -11.53 15.20 -0.43
C PRO A 388 -12.29 14.63 0.79
N PRO A 389 -12.31 15.34 1.93
CA PRO A 389 -12.94 14.86 3.17
C PRO A 389 -14.42 14.50 3.01
N TYR A 390 -15.15 15.23 2.19
CA TYR A 390 -16.57 14.96 1.94
C TYR A 390 -16.84 13.58 1.32
N SER A 391 -15.84 12.95 0.71
CA SER A 391 -16.00 11.59 0.13
C SER A 391 -16.33 10.52 1.17
N VAL A 392 -15.98 10.76 2.42
CA VAL A 392 -16.32 9.92 3.58
C VAL A 392 -17.30 10.59 4.54
N GLY A 393 -17.87 11.74 4.15
CA GLY A 393 -18.82 12.49 4.96
C GLY A 393 -18.19 13.28 6.11
N GLU A 394 -16.91 13.56 6.04
CA GLU A 394 -16.15 14.26 7.09
C GLU A 394 -15.75 15.68 6.68
N THR A 395 -15.40 16.49 7.67
CA THR A 395 -14.73 17.77 7.46
C THR A 395 -13.22 17.57 7.59
N GLY A 396 -12.43 18.37 6.86
CA GLY A 396 -10.98 18.26 6.92
C GLY A 396 -10.27 19.31 6.08
N ARG A 397 -8.94 19.34 6.21
CA ARG A 397 -8.10 20.26 5.43
C ARG A 397 -8.04 19.82 3.97
N VAL A 398 -8.37 20.74 3.07
CA VAL A 398 -8.16 20.62 1.63
C VAL A 398 -6.85 21.33 1.26
N GLY A 399 -6.04 20.75 0.39
CA GLY A 399 -4.75 21.33 0.00
C GLY A 399 -3.93 20.37 -0.84
N SER A 400 -2.61 20.35 -0.61
CA SER A 400 -1.70 19.46 -1.35
C SER A 400 -2.01 17.98 -1.12
N PRO A 401 -1.83 17.12 -2.13
CA PRO A 401 -2.07 15.69 -2.01
C PRO A 401 -1.19 15.08 -0.92
N LYS A 402 -1.76 14.18 -0.15
CA LYS A 402 -1.07 13.40 0.88
C LYS A 402 -0.42 12.16 0.25
N ARG A 403 0.50 11.51 0.96
CA ARG A 403 1.18 10.28 0.52
C ARG A 403 0.20 9.18 0.09
N ARG A 404 -0.98 9.09 0.72
CA ARG A 404 -2.03 8.13 0.34
C ARG A 404 -2.58 8.42 -1.04
N GLU A 405 -2.87 9.69 -1.35
CA GLU A 405 -3.39 10.10 -2.66
C GLU A 405 -2.37 9.85 -3.77
N ILE A 406 -1.09 10.12 -3.52
CA ILE A 406 -0.01 9.81 -4.44
C ILE A 406 0.08 8.29 -4.70
N GLY A 407 0.02 7.47 -3.65
CA GLY A 407 0.06 6.01 -3.80
C GLY A 407 -1.15 5.44 -4.54
N HIS A 408 -2.35 5.97 -4.31
CA HIS A 408 -3.57 5.55 -5.02
C HIS A 408 -3.55 5.99 -6.49
N GLY A 409 -3.08 7.20 -6.78
CA GLY A 409 -2.90 7.69 -8.15
C GLY A 409 -1.90 6.84 -8.93
N ALA A 410 -0.74 6.55 -8.32
CA ALA A 410 0.29 5.71 -8.94
C ALA A 410 -0.19 4.28 -9.24
N LEU A 411 -0.98 3.67 -8.34
CA LEU A 411 -1.56 2.34 -8.58
C LEU A 411 -2.53 2.37 -9.78
N ALA A 412 -3.40 3.37 -9.87
CA ALA A 412 -4.32 3.52 -10.98
C ALA A 412 -3.60 3.84 -12.30
N GLU A 413 -2.52 4.62 -12.25
CA GLU A 413 -1.66 4.92 -13.40
C GLU A 413 -1.01 3.64 -13.94
N ARG A 414 -0.34 2.87 -13.08
CA ARG A 414 0.31 1.61 -13.48
C ARG A 414 -0.66 0.61 -14.07
N ALA A 415 -1.88 0.54 -13.56
CA ALA A 415 -2.91 -0.36 -14.08
C ALA A 415 -3.24 -0.09 -15.55
N LEU A 416 -3.11 1.15 -16.03
CA LEU A 416 -3.52 1.57 -17.36
C LEU A 416 -2.35 1.71 -18.34
N VAL A 417 -1.15 1.97 -17.86
CA VAL A 417 0.05 2.17 -18.71
C VAL A 417 0.24 1.07 -19.77
N PRO A 418 0.08 -0.23 -19.47
CA PRO A 418 0.28 -1.29 -20.46
C PRO A 418 -0.69 -1.25 -21.66
N VAL A 419 -1.86 -0.65 -21.48
CA VAL A 419 -2.92 -0.62 -22.51
C VAL A 419 -3.01 0.71 -23.27
N LEU A 420 -2.18 1.68 -22.91
CA LEU A 420 -2.14 2.97 -23.61
C LEU A 420 -1.60 2.81 -25.04
N PRO A 421 -2.09 3.62 -25.99
CA PRO A 421 -1.49 3.70 -27.32
C PRO A 421 -0.07 4.25 -27.25
N THR A 422 0.76 3.90 -28.21
CA THR A 422 2.10 4.47 -28.31
C THR A 422 2.04 5.97 -28.65
N ARG A 423 3.18 6.66 -28.53
CA ARG A 423 3.30 8.08 -28.87
C ARG A 423 2.99 8.34 -30.35
N GLU A 424 3.34 7.41 -31.23
CA GLU A 424 3.10 7.48 -32.67
C GLU A 424 1.63 7.23 -32.99
N GLU A 425 0.97 6.30 -32.33
CA GLU A 425 -0.45 5.99 -32.52
C GLU A 425 -1.36 7.11 -32.01
N PHE A 426 -0.95 7.79 -30.91
CA PHE A 426 -1.74 8.84 -30.26
C PHE A 426 -0.82 9.94 -29.72
N PRO A 427 -0.45 10.95 -30.52
CA PRO A 427 0.59 11.93 -30.22
C PRO A 427 0.11 13.06 -29.29
N TYR A 428 -0.45 12.72 -28.14
CA TYR A 428 -0.94 13.66 -27.12
C TYR A 428 -0.34 13.35 -25.74
N ALA A 429 -0.09 14.39 -24.96
CA ALA A 429 0.04 14.29 -23.52
C ALA A 429 -1.36 14.05 -22.93
N ILE A 430 -1.47 13.11 -22.02
CA ILE A 430 -2.73 12.67 -21.42
C ILE A 430 -2.69 12.96 -19.93
N ARG A 431 -3.58 13.81 -19.44
CA ARG A 431 -3.79 14.00 -18.01
C ARG A 431 -5.11 13.36 -17.58
N GLN A 432 -5.03 12.37 -16.73
CA GLN A 432 -6.15 11.72 -16.09
C GLN A 432 -6.27 12.23 -14.65
N VAL A 433 -7.48 12.60 -14.24
CA VAL A 433 -7.79 12.96 -12.86
C VAL A 433 -8.89 12.05 -12.34
N SER A 434 -8.70 11.51 -11.17
CA SER A 434 -9.71 10.74 -10.44
C SER A 434 -10.15 11.54 -9.21
N GLU A 435 -11.42 11.94 -9.19
CA GLU A 435 -12.07 12.59 -8.05
C GLU A 435 -12.89 11.56 -7.27
N ALA A 436 -12.50 11.27 -6.04
CA ALA A 436 -13.29 10.42 -5.15
C ALA A 436 -14.48 11.24 -4.60
N LEU A 437 -15.67 10.99 -5.10
CA LEU A 437 -16.90 11.69 -4.67
C LEU A 437 -17.59 10.96 -3.52
N GLY A 438 -17.47 9.64 -3.47
CA GLY A 438 -17.96 8.79 -2.39
C GLY A 438 -17.00 7.62 -2.14
N SER A 439 -16.79 7.25 -0.88
CA SER A 439 -15.86 6.18 -0.51
C SER A 439 -16.45 5.22 0.52
N ASN A 440 -16.61 3.97 0.12
CA ASN A 440 -16.85 2.84 1.01
C ASN A 440 -16.12 1.59 0.50
N GLY A 441 -14.79 1.62 0.55
CA GLY A 441 -13.92 0.55 0.04
C GLY A 441 -13.45 0.75 -1.40
N SER A 442 -12.17 0.59 -1.58
CA SER A 442 -11.43 0.58 -2.85
C SER A 442 -11.74 1.67 -3.88
N THR A 443 -11.56 2.91 -3.46
CA THR A 443 -11.61 4.06 -4.38
C THR A 443 -10.52 4.04 -5.45
N SER A 444 -9.33 3.49 -5.14
CA SER A 444 -8.24 3.34 -6.12
C SER A 444 -8.62 2.42 -7.27
N MET A 445 -9.31 1.31 -6.99
CA MET A 445 -9.77 0.39 -8.04
C MET A 445 -11.00 0.93 -8.78
N GLY A 446 -11.84 1.69 -8.12
CA GLY A 446 -12.88 2.49 -8.77
C GLY A 446 -12.28 3.52 -9.74
N SER A 447 -11.13 4.11 -9.38
CA SER A 447 -10.38 5.03 -10.25
C SER A 447 -9.87 4.37 -11.52
N VAL A 448 -9.42 3.12 -11.46
CA VAL A 448 -9.04 2.34 -12.63
C VAL A 448 -10.23 2.21 -13.61
N CYS A 449 -11.40 1.84 -13.10
CA CYS A 449 -12.60 1.67 -13.92
C CYS A 449 -13.07 3.01 -14.53
N ALA A 450 -13.16 4.07 -13.72
CA ALA A 450 -13.55 5.40 -14.19
C ALA A 450 -12.56 5.94 -15.24
N SER A 451 -11.27 5.71 -15.05
CA SER A 451 -10.23 6.16 -15.98
C SER A 451 -10.29 5.44 -17.32
N THR A 452 -10.49 4.12 -17.31
CA THR A 452 -10.73 3.35 -18.55
C THR A 452 -11.88 3.97 -19.35
N MET A 453 -13.00 4.25 -18.70
CA MET A 453 -14.19 4.82 -19.34
C MET A 453 -13.94 6.24 -19.85
N SER A 454 -13.30 7.11 -19.05
CA SER A 454 -13.06 8.49 -19.46
C SER A 454 -12.02 8.61 -20.56
N LEU A 455 -11.00 7.75 -20.58
CA LEU A 455 -10.04 7.66 -21.67
C LEU A 455 -10.70 7.23 -23.00
N LEU A 456 -11.54 6.21 -22.95
CA LEU A 456 -12.33 5.76 -24.11
C LEU A 456 -13.29 6.85 -24.58
N ASN A 457 -13.96 7.55 -23.66
CA ASN A 457 -14.85 8.67 -23.97
C ASN A 457 -14.10 9.84 -24.64
N ALA A 458 -12.83 10.08 -24.25
CA ALA A 458 -11.96 11.06 -24.86
C ALA A 458 -11.43 10.63 -26.25
N GLY A 459 -11.74 9.42 -26.71
CA GLY A 459 -11.25 8.88 -27.98
C GLY A 459 -9.83 8.33 -27.93
N VAL A 460 -9.28 8.07 -26.74
CA VAL A 460 -7.97 7.41 -26.61
C VAL A 460 -8.11 5.94 -27.04
N PRO A 461 -7.36 5.47 -28.03
CA PRO A 461 -7.48 4.10 -28.54
C PRO A 461 -6.76 3.11 -27.61
N LEU A 462 -7.37 2.81 -26.46
CA LEU A 462 -6.82 1.82 -25.54
C LEU A 462 -6.72 0.45 -26.21
N LYS A 463 -5.61 -0.25 -25.99
CA LYS A 463 -5.37 -1.60 -26.54
C LYS A 463 -6.29 -2.66 -25.90
N ALA A 464 -6.74 -2.43 -24.67
CA ALA A 464 -7.71 -3.23 -23.97
C ALA A 464 -8.37 -2.42 -22.85
N ALA A 465 -9.58 -2.82 -22.42
CA ALA A 465 -10.22 -2.26 -21.24
C ALA A 465 -9.59 -2.88 -19.98
N VAL A 466 -9.39 -2.05 -18.95
CA VAL A 466 -8.88 -2.46 -17.64
C VAL A 466 -9.94 -2.20 -16.58
N ALA A 467 -10.17 -3.16 -15.72
CA ALA A 467 -10.99 -3.02 -14.53
C ALA A 467 -10.16 -3.35 -13.29
N GLY A 468 -10.61 -2.88 -12.13
CA GLY A 468 -9.94 -3.12 -10.86
C GLY A 468 -10.93 -3.43 -9.74
N ILE A 469 -10.50 -4.27 -8.81
CA ILE A 469 -11.29 -4.67 -7.65
C ILE A 469 -10.39 -4.85 -6.42
N ALA A 470 -10.96 -4.68 -5.22
CA ALA A 470 -10.30 -5.02 -3.98
C ALA A 470 -10.84 -6.33 -3.42
N MET A 471 -9.93 -7.19 -3.02
CA MET A 471 -10.15 -8.45 -2.35
C MET A 471 -9.71 -8.34 -0.90
N GLY A 472 -10.29 -9.16 -0.04
CA GLY A 472 -9.87 -9.26 1.36
C GLY A 472 -9.74 -10.69 1.82
N LEU A 473 -9.04 -10.89 2.92
CA LEU A 473 -8.92 -12.17 3.58
C LEU A 473 -9.32 -12.01 5.05
N ILE A 474 -10.12 -12.95 5.53
CA ILE A 474 -10.43 -13.11 6.94
C ILE A 474 -10.03 -14.52 7.35
N SER A 475 -9.29 -14.65 8.44
CA SER A 475 -8.91 -15.91 9.04
C SER A 475 -9.18 -15.88 10.54
N ASP A 476 -9.57 -17.01 11.11
CA ASP A 476 -9.68 -17.19 12.56
C ASP A 476 -9.66 -18.68 12.90
N ASP A 477 -9.43 -19.00 14.16
CA ASP A 477 -9.57 -20.36 14.65
C ASP A 477 -11.04 -20.68 14.88
N VAL A 478 -11.54 -21.63 14.08
CA VAL A 478 -12.89 -22.20 14.21
C VAL A 478 -12.74 -23.66 14.62
N ASP A 479 -13.19 -23.99 15.84
CA ASP A 479 -13.15 -25.33 16.41
C ASP A 479 -11.74 -26.00 16.37
N GLY A 480 -10.69 -25.17 16.65
CA GLY A 480 -9.30 -25.63 16.71
C GLY A 480 -8.61 -25.81 15.35
N LYS A 481 -9.22 -25.29 14.27
CA LYS A 481 -8.61 -25.20 12.94
C LYS A 481 -8.65 -23.77 12.46
N THR A 482 -7.56 -23.32 11.88
CA THR A 482 -7.53 -22.01 11.20
C THR A 482 -8.31 -22.11 9.89
N GLU A 483 -9.42 -21.37 9.81
CA GLU A 483 -10.21 -21.20 8.59
C GLU A 483 -9.88 -19.88 7.91
N TYR A 484 -9.90 -19.89 6.58
CA TYR A 484 -9.65 -18.72 5.73
C TYR A 484 -10.83 -18.51 4.80
N VAL A 485 -11.20 -17.24 4.61
CA VAL A 485 -12.22 -16.84 3.65
C VAL A 485 -11.73 -15.64 2.86
N ALA A 486 -11.74 -15.76 1.53
CA ALA A 486 -11.49 -14.65 0.63
C ALA A 486 -12.80 -13.92 0.30
N LEU A 487 -12.76 -12.60 0.31
CA LEU A 487 -13.89 -11.71 0.01
C LEU A 487 -13.61 -10.94 -1.27
N THR A 488 -14.60 -10.90 -2.15
CA THR A 488 -14.55 -10.08 -3.38
C THR A 488 -15.25 -8.75 -3.15
N ASP A 489 -14.68 -7.65 -3.64
CA ASP A 489 -15.23 -6.30 -3.52
C ASP A 489 -15.48 -5.89 -2.06
N ILE A 490 -14.40 -5.72 -1.31
CA ILE A 490 -14.47 -5.41 0.12
C ILE A 490 -14.93 -3.97 0.40
N LEU A 491 -15.68 -3.83 1.48
CA LEU A 491 -16.07 -2.56 2.08
C LEU A 491 -14.93 -1.99 2.95
N GLY A 492 -15.01 -0.69 3.28
CA GLY A 492 -14.07 -0.08 4.21
C GLY A 492 -14.04 -0.74 5.59
N ALA A 493 -15.19 -1.22 6.10
CA ALA A 493 -15.26 -1.98 7.34
C ALA A 493 -14.58 -3.36 7.24
N GLU A 494 -14.68 -4.03 6.10
CA GLU A 494 -14.03 -5.32 5.85
C GLU A 494 -12.51 -5.18 5.67
N ASP A 495 -12.05 -4.08 5.07
CA ASP A 495 -10.64 -3.70 5.04
C ASP A 495 -10.09 -3.51 6.47
N ALA A 496 -10.81 -2.74 7.31
CA ALA A 496 -10.40 -2.47 8.69
C ALA A 496 -10.44 -3.72 9.61
N PHE A 497 -11.33 -4.66 9.35
CA PHE A 497 -11.53 -5.86 10.17
C PHE A 497 -10.87 -7.12 9.61
N GLY A 498 -10.41 -7.08 8.37
CA GLY A 498 -9.72 -8.19 7.73
C GLY A 498 -8.27 -8.35 8.19
N ASP A 499 -7.66 -9.43 7.72
CA ASP A 499 -6.25 -9.74 7.96
C ASP A 499 -5.36 -9.28 6.81
N MET A 500 -5.94 -9.16 5.61
CA MET A 500 -5.26 -8.72 4.39
C MET A 500 -6.25 -8.02 3.47
N ASP A 501 -5.81 -6.94 2.85
CA ASP A 501 -6.42 -6.37 1.66
C ASP A 501 -5.51 -6.60 0.44
N PHE A 502 -6.13 -6.86 -0.68
CA PHE A 502 -5.44 -7.14 -1.93
C PHE A 502 -6.19 -6.46 -3.08
N LYS A 503 -5.48 -5.64 -3.84
CA LYS A 503 -6.05 -4.90 -4.97
C LYS A 503 -5.49 -5.46 -6.26
N VAL A 504 -6.35 -5.76 -7.20
CA VAL A 504 -5.97 -6.28 -8.50
C VAL A 504 -6.67 -5.52 -9.61
N ALA A 505 -5.89 -5.17 -10.61
CA ALA A 505 -6.39 -4.61 -11.86
C ALA A 505 -5.90 -5.43 -13.04
N GLY A 506 -6.71 -5.53 -14.08
CA GLY A 506 -6.34 -6.31 -15.25
C GLY A 506 -7.28 -6.12 -16.42
N THR A 507 -6.84 -6.66 -17.56
CA THR A 507 -7.65 -6.90 -18.75
C THR A 507 -8.40 -8.23 -18.60
N LYS A 508 -9.09 -8.67 -19.66
CA LYS A 508 -9.66 -10.04 -19.69
C LYS A 508 -8.59 -11.15 -19.75
N GLU A 509 -7.36 -10.80 -20.16
CA GLU A 509 -6.33 -11.78 -20.48
C GLU A 509 -5.21 -11.81 -19.45
N PHE A 510 -4.87 -10.68 -18.83
CA PHE A 510 -3.73 -10.58 -17.92
C PHE A 510 -3.90 -9.50 -16.85
N VAL A 511 -3.13 -9.66 -15.77
CA VAL A 511 -3.04 -8.70 -14.66
C VAL A 511 -2.18 -7.50 -15.09
N THR A 512 -2.66 -6.28 -14.83
CA THR A 512 -1.92 -5.05 -15.15
C THR A 512 -1.30 -4.41 -13.92
N ALA A 513 -1.90 -4.55 -12.75
CA ALA A 513 -1.36 -4.04 -11.48
C ALA A 513 -1.91 -4.78 -10.26
N LEU A 514 -1.10 -4.79 -9.20
CA LEU A 514 -1.44 -5.27 -7.86
C LEU A 514 -1.08 -4.23 -6.81
#